data_621c74f2fd731b330d79ac28b5cd18d7
#
_entry.id   621c74f2fd731b330d79ac28b5cd18d7
#
_cell.length_a   1.000
_cell.length_b   1.000
_cell.length_c   1.000
_cell.angle_alpha   90.00
_cell.angle_beta   90.00
_cell.angle_gamma   90.00
#
_symmetry.space_group_name_H-M   'P 1'
#
loop_
_entity.id
_entity.type
_entity.pdbx_description
1 polymer ?
#
loop_
_entity_poly.entity_id
_entity_poly.type
_entity_poly.pdbx_seq_one_letter_code
_entity_poly.pdbx_strand_id
1 'polypeptide(L)'
;MKDKKKDIGFNRKVKASWLKDALQLTAAGMPVDEMEETLKKKIAEENPGKETIRKVFIYLKRVWMEPPDYCRSLRDDALEMFRKQPSADRSFLLNWGMSMAAYPFIAHVAEATGRLLRLQGEAWASQVNLRIREHFGDRHFVYRSVRYNLSTFLDAGALKTGGKPGTYINSKSYRPKSDTEISWLVESLLHAQDTTTLPFQGIPQHGALFPFSMEDLSVSVLTRNPRIEIFRHGMNEQLIGLVK
;
A
#
# COMPACT_ATOMS: atom_id res chain seq x y z
N MET A 1 15.98 -15.95 -2.29
CA MET A 1 14.83 -15.01 -2.07
C MET A 1 14.20 -15.35 -0.73
N LYS A 2 14.34 -14.47 0.29
CA LYS A 2 13.61 -14.63 1.56
C LYS A 2 12.12 -14.55 1.26
N ASP A 3 11.37 -15.49 1.80
CA ASP A 3 9.95 -15.73 1.62
C ASP A 3 9.12 -14.44 1.90
N LYS A 4 8.83 -13.63 0.87
CA LYS A 4 7.98 -12.44 0.95
C LYS A 4 6.60 -12.75 1.55
N LYS A 5 6.15 -14.00 1.45
CA LYS A 5 4.83 -14.49 1.85
C LYS A 5 4.55 -14.49 3.35
N LYS A 6 5.55 -14.45 4.21
CA LYS A 6 5.38 -14.66 5.66
C LYS A 6 5.22 -13.40 6.49
N ASP A 7 5.55 -12.22 5.96
CA ASP A 7 5.46 -10.97 6.71
C ASP A 7 4.04 -10.42 6.69
N ILE A 8 3.25 -10.79 7.68
CA ILE A 8 1.92 -10.22 7.89
C ILE A 8 2.08 -8.81 8.46
N GLY A 9 1.83 -7.81 7.60
CA GLY A 9 1.90 -6.41 7.96
C GLY A 9 0.73 -5.95 8.84
N PHE A 10 0.94 -4.87 9.54
CA PHE A 10 -0.02 -4.11 10.34
C PHE A 10 -0.93 -4.96 11.25
N ASN A 11 -0.34 -5.62 12.24
CA ASN A 11 -1.13 -6.27 13.30
C ASN A 11 -1.54 -5.29 14.43
N ARG A 12 -1.45 -4.01 14.15
CA ARG A 12 -1.97 -2.87 14.91
C ARG A 12 -2.52 -1.86 13.91
N LYS A 13 -3.50 -1.07 14.32
CA LYS A 13 -3.94 0.08 13.52
C LYS A 13 -2.78 1.05 13.36
N VAL A 14 -2.48 1.41 12.13
CA VAL A 14 -1.54 2.48 11.78
C VAL A 14 -2.35 3.64 11.26
N LYS A 15 -2.25 4.82 11.90
CA LYS A 15 -2.97 6.01 11.45
C LYS A 15 -2.30 6.62 10.22
N ALA A 16 -3.11 7.18 9.34
CA ALA A 16 -2.64 7.90 8.16
C ALA A 16 -1.75 9.10 8.52
N SER A 17 -2.04 9.76 9.65
CA SER A 17 -1.21 10.85 10.18
C SER A 17 0.20 10.40 10.53
N TRP A 18 0.36 9.23 11.16
CA TRP A 18 1.68 8.70 11.51
C TRP A 18 2.50 8.27 10.29
N LEU A 19 1.84 7.70 9.28
CA LEU A 19 2.50 7.40 7.99
C LEU A 19 2.94 8.68 7.28
N LYS A 20 2.10 9.72 7.30
CA LYS A 20 2.42 11.03 6.76
C LYS A 20 3.61 11.67 7.49
N ASP A 21 3.61 11.63 8.82
CA ASP A 21 4.71 12.17 9.62
C ASP A 21 6.03 11.43 9.33
N ALA A 22 5.98 10.08 9.25
CA ALA A 22 7.16 9.30 8.89
C ALA A 22 7.70 9.65 7.50
N LEU A 23 6.82 9.80 6.49
CA LEU A 23 7.20 10.28 5.16
C LEU A 23 7.87 11.66 5.23
N GLN A 24 7.27 12.62 5.94
CA GLN A 24 7.78 13.99 6.06
C GLN A 24 9.15 14.05 6.71
N LEU A 25 9.32 13.35 7.83
CA LEU A 25 10.59 13.32 8.56
C LEU A 25 11.69 12.63 7.74
N THR A 26 11.37 11.54 7.06
CA THR A 26 12.31 10.85 6.16
C THR A 26 12.68 11.75 4.96
N ALA A 27 11.70 12.43 4.37
CA ALA A 27 11.95 13.35 3.26
C ALA A 27 12.78 14.55 3.66
N ALA A 28 12.68 14.99 4.92
CA ALA A 28 13.53 16.06 5.48
C ALA A 28 14.95 15.58 5.80
N GLY A 29 15.24 14.27 5.71
CA GLY A 29 16.58 13.74 6.01
C GLY A 29 16.89 13.67 7.50
N MET A 30 15.88 13.63 8.37
CA MET A 30 16.07 13.50 9.81
C MET A 30 16.76 12.16 10.14
N PRO A 31 17.72 12.12 11.08
CA PRO A 31 18.34 10.88 11.55
C PRO A 31 17.31 9.90 12.12
N VAL A 32 17.53 8.60 11.90
CA VAL A 32 16.56 7.56 12.31
C VAL A 32 16.27 7.58 13.80
N ASP A 33 17.27 7.81 14.63
CA ASP A 33 17.11 7.84 16.10
C ASP A 33 16.23 9.02 16.55
N GLU A 34 16.39 10.19 15.93
CA GLU A 34 15.55 11.36 16.20
C GLU A 34 14.11 11.15 15.69
N MET A 35 13.97 10.49 14.54
CA MET A 35 12.64 10.08 14.03
C MET A 35 11.96 9.11 14.99
N GLU A 36 12.72 8.16 15.56
CA GLU A 36 12.19 7.18 16.51
C GLU A 36 11.58 7.87 17.73
N GLU A 37 12.33 8.78 18.35
CA GLU A 37 11.87 9.53 19.51
C GLU A 37 10.62 10.35 19.18
N THR A 38 10.67 11.11 18.07
CA THR A 38 9.58 11.99 17.63
C THR A 38 8.30 11.20 17.34
N LEU A 39 8.40 10.11 16.56
CA LEU A 39 7.24 9.31 16.18
C LEU A 39 6.66 8.53 17.36
N LYS A 40 7.51 7.96 18.22
CA LYS A 40 7.02 7.26 19.43
C LYS A 40 6.28 8.22 20.35
N LYS A 41 6.74 9.46 20.52
CA LYS A 41 6.04 10.50 21.28
C LYS A 41 4.68 10.81 20.66
N LYS A 42 4.60 11.07 19.37
CA LYS A 42 3.33 11.31 18.67
C LYS A 42 2.35 10.14 18.76
N ILE A 43 2.84 8.89 18.63
CA ILE A 43 2.01 7.71 18.77
C ILE A 43 1.49 7.62 20.22
N ALA A 44 2.30 7.95 21.21
CA ALA A 44 1.95 7.89 22.63
C ALA A 44 0.84 8.90 23.02
N GLU A 45 0.70 10.02 22.30
CA GLU A 45 -0.38 11.00 22.53
C GLU A 45 -1.78 10.39 22.37
N GLU A 46 -1.90 9.33 21.59
CA GLU A 46 -3.16 8.56 21.40
C GLU A 46 -3.38 7.50 22.49
N ASN A 47 -2.52 7.49 23.48
CA ASN A 47 -2.56 6.59 24.64
C ASN A 47 -2.66 5.07 24.34
N PRO A 48 -1.99 4.52 23.31
CA PRO A 48 -1.89 3.09 23.14
C PRO A 48 -0.86 2.52 24.13
N GLY A 49 -1.01 1.26 24.52
CA GLY A 49 -0.02 0.57 25.36
C GLY A 49 1.37 0.52 24.68
N LYS A 50 2.43 0.45 25.51
CA LYS A 50 3.86 0.47 25.09
C LYS A 50 4.18 -0.48 23.92
N GLU A 51 3.61 -1.69 23.92
CA GLU A 51 3.82 -2.67 22.86
C GLU A 51 3.19 -2.23 21.52
N THR A 52 2.09 -1.49 21.53
CA THR A 52 1.50 -0.92 20.33
C THR A 52 2.38 0.18 19.76
N ILE A 53 2.91 1.07 20.60
CA ILE A 53 3.85 2.13 20.18
C ILE A 53 5.06 1.49 19.48
N ARG A 54 5.68 0.50 20.12
CA ARG A 54 6.83 -0.23 19.58
C ARG A 54 6.51 -0.86 18.21
N LYS A 55 5.38 -1.55 18.08
CA LYS A 55 5.00 -2.23 16.83
C LYS A 55 4.65 -1.25 15.71
N VAL A 56 3.91 -0.20 16.02
CA VAL A 56 3.60 0.84 15.03
C VAL A 56 4.88 1.48 14.52
N PHE A 57 5.81 1.83 15.41
CA PHE A 57 7.10 2.39 14.98
C PHE A 57 7.86 1.44 14.05
N ILE A 58 7.92 0.13 14.35
CA ILE A 58 8.55 -0.87 13.47
C ILE A 58 7.91 -0.86 12.06
N TYR A 59 6.57 -0.68 11.98
CA TYR A 59 5.90 -0.60 10.67
C TYR A 59 6.29 0.67 9.92
N LEU A 60 6.30 1.83 10.59
CA LEU A 60 6.70 3.10 9.98
C LEU A 60 8.16 3.05 9.51
N LYS A 61 9.03 2.47 10.35
CA LYS A 61 10.45 2.30 10.05
C LYS A 61 10.64 1.48 8.77
N ARG A 62 9.98 0.33 8.66
CA ARG A 62 10.07 -0.55 7.49
C ARG A 62 9.44 0.07 6.23
N VAL A 63 8.44 0.92 6.35
CA VAL A 63 7.84 1.58 5.19
C VAL A 63 8.75 2.70 4.68
N TRP A 64 9.31 3.55 5.56
CA TRP A 64 9.97 4.78 5.14
C TRP A 64 11.46 4.86 5.42
N MET A 65 11.91 4.41 6.58
CA MET A 65 13.30 4.62 7.02
C MET A 65 14.23 3.53 6.51
N GLU A 66 13.87 2.27 6.77
CA GLU A 66 14.64 1.08 6.43
C GLU A 66 13.76 0.08 5.67
N PRO A 67 13.34 0.40 4.43
CA PRO A 67 12.55 -0.54 3.64
C PRO A 67 13.39 -1.75 3.24
N PRO A 68 12.74 -2.87 2.88
CA PRO A 68 13.42 -4.00 2.28
C PRO A 68 14.25 -3.57 1.07
N ASP A 69 15.38 -4.22 0.82
CA ASP A 69 16.33 -3.84 -0.23
C ASP A 69 15.66 -3.69 -1.60
N TYR A 70 14.74 -4.59 -1.93
CA TYR A 70 14.00 -4.55 -3.19
C TYR A 70 13.07 -3.34 -3.35
N CYS A 71 12.78 -2.59 -2.28
CA CYS A 71 11.94 -1.38 -2.30
C CYS A 71 12.75 -0.09 -2.13
N ARG A 72 14.08 -0.14 -1.99
CA ARG A 72 14.88 1.07 -1.69
C ARG A 72 14.74 2.12 -2.78
N SER A 73 14.96 1.74 -4.04
CA SER A 73 14.83 2.67 -5.17
C SER A 73 13.41 3.25 -5.28
N LEU A 74 12.39 2.40 -5.07
CA LEU A 74 10.99 2.85 -5.04
C LEU A 74 10.76 3.91 -3.95
N ARG A 75 11.31 3.71 -2.73
CA ARG A 75 11.24 4.66 -1.64
C ARG A 75 11.95 5.97 -1.97
N ASP A 76 13.15 5.90 -2.58
CA ASP A 76 13.94 7.08 -2.89
C ASP A 76 13.23 7.99 -3.91
N ASP A 77 12.61 7.40 -4.94
CA ASP A 77 11.75 8.13 -5.88
C ASP A 77 10.53 8.76 -5.20
N ALA A 78 9.90 8.04 -4.27
CA ALA A 78 8.78 8.58 -3.50
C ALA A 78 9.18 9.81 -2.69
N LEU A 79 10.35 9.76 -2.03
CA LEU A 79 10.87 10.90 -1.28
C LEU A 79 11.19 12.09 -2.19
N GLU A 80 11.74 11.84 -3.37
CA GLU A 80 12.01 12.89 -4.37
C GLU A 80 10.70 13.52 -4.86
N MET A 81 9.71 12.72 -5.23
CA MET A 81 8.39 13.22 -5.64
C MET A 81 7.73 14.04 -4.54
N PHE A 82 7.85 13.60 -3.29
CA PHE A 82 7.27 14.33 -2.16
C PHE A 82 7.98 15.66 -1.91
N ARG A 83 9.33 15.70 -1.95
CA ARG A 83 10.12 16.94 -1.79
C ARG A 83 9.80 17.97 -2.87
N LYS A 84 9.64 17.53 -4.14
CA LYS A 84 9.33 18.43 -5.26
C LYS A 84 7.96 19.10 -5.11
N GLN A 85 6.96 18.38 -4.63
CA GLN A 85 5.60 18.92 -4.53
C GLN A 85 4.82 18.21 -3.40
N PRO A 86 5.00 18.63 -2.15
CA PRO A 86 4.27 18.06 -1.02
C PRO A 86 2.77 18.38 -1.12
N SER A 87 1.92 17.39 -0.99
CA SER A 87 0.46 17.54 -0.90
C SER A 87 -0.17 16.37 -0.15
N ALA A 88 -1.42 16.55 0.31
CA ALA A 88 -2.15 15.50 0.99
C ALA A 88 -2.44 14.30 0.08
N ASP A 89 -2.85 14.56 -1.17
CA ASP A 89 -3.15 13.51 -2.15
C ASP A 89 -1.88 12.70 -2.50
N ARG A 90 -0.75 13.39 -2.72
CA ARG A 90 0.53 12.73 -2.98
C ARG A 90 1.00 11.93 -1.77
N SER A 91 0.89 12.49 -0.57
CA SER A 91 1.20 11.76 0.67
C SER A 91 0.36 10.48 0.78
N PHE A 92 -0.94 10.54 0.46
CA PHE A 92 -1.81 9.37 0.46
C PHE A 92 -1.33 8.32 -0.55
N LEU A 93 -1.07 8.72 -1.81
CA LEU A 93 -0.60 7.84 -2.88
C LEU A 93 0.71 7.14 -2.49
N LEU A 94 1.70 7.91 -2.02
CA LEU A 94 3.02 7.40 -1.65
C LEU A 94 2.95 6.47 -0.43
N ASN A 95 2.17 6.82 0.59
CA ASN A 95 1.96 5.96 1.76
C ASN A 95 1.26 4.64 1.38
N TRP A 96 0.30 4.69 0.47
CA TRP A 96 -0.39 3.50 -0.04
C TRP A 96 0.57 2.56 -0.76
N GLY A 97 1.28 3.06 -1.77
CA GLY A 97 2.21 2.29 -2.58
C GLY A 97 3.34 1.70 -1.75
N MET A 98 4.01 2.51 -0.92
CA MET A 98 5.09 2.01 -0.07
C MET A 98 4.61 0.99 0.96
N SER A 99 3.42 1.18 1.54
CA SER A 99 2.86 0.19 2.47
C SER A 99 2.61 -1.15 1.79
N MET A 100 2.08 -1.15 0.56
CA MET A 100 1.90 -2.37 -0.24
C MET A 100 3.24 -3.05 -0.57
N ALA A 101 4.20 -2.27 -1.07
CA ALA A 101 5.50 -2.79 -1.49
C ALA A 101 6.31 -3.36 -0.31
N ALA A 102 6.35 -2.65 0.84
CA ALA A 102 7.06 -3.08 2.03
C ALA A 102 6.38 -4.24 2.76
N TYR A 103 5.05 -4.35 2.64
CA TYR A 103 4.23 -5.38 3.27
C TYR A 103 3.21 -5.96 2.28
N PRO A 104 3.57 -6.95 1.47
CA PRO A 104 2.67 -7.58 0.48
C PRO A 104 1.32 -8.03 1.04
N PHE A 105 1.25 -8.40 2.32
CA PHE A 105 -0.01 -8.70 3.01
C PHE A 105 -1.03 -7.56 2.91
N ILE A 106 -0.57 -6.29 2.96
CA ILE A 106 -1.45 -5.12 2.82
C ILE A 106 -2.06 -5.07 1.42
N ALA A 107 -1.26 -5.37 0.39
CA ALA A 107 -1.74 -5.44 -0.99
C ALA A 107 -2.81 -6.52 -1.17
N HIS A 108 -2.64 -7.70 -0.56
CA HIS A 108 -3.65 -8.75 -0.59
C HIS A 108 -4.96 -8.33 0.10
N VAL A 109 -4.87 -7.66 1.26
CA VAL A 109 -6.07 -7.12 1.93
C VAL A 109 -6.75 -6.06 1.08
N ALA A 110 -5.98 -5.16 0.47
CA ALA A 110 -6.49 -4.14 -0.43
C ALA A 110 -7.14 -4.76 -1.67
N GLU A 111 -6.50 -5.77 -2.27
CA GLU A 111 -7.02 -6.48 -3.44
C GLU A 111 -8.35 -7.18 -3.13
N ALA A 112 -8.42 -7.94 -2.05
CA ALA A 112 -9.66 -8.61 -1.63
C ALA A 112 -10.78 -7.59 -1.38
N THR A 113 -10.45 -6.46 -0.75
CA THR A 113 -11.38 -5.36 -0.49
C THR A 113 -11.86 -4.73 -1.80
N GLY A 114 -10.94 -4.31 -2.67
CA GLY A 114 -11.25 -3.64 -3.92
C GLY A 114 -12.05 -4.53 -4.89
N ARG A 115 -11.77 -5.83 -4.94
CA ARG A 115 -12.59 -6.77 -5.72
C ARG A 115 -14.04 -6.82 -5.25
N LEU A 116 -14.27 -6.87 -3.94
CA LEU A 116 -15.63 -6.86 -3.37
C LEU A 116 -16.34 -5.54 -3.67
N LEU A 117 -15.66 -4.42 -3.45
CA LEU A 117 -16.20 -3.08 -3.77
C LEU A 117 -16.63 -2.96 -5.24
N ARG A 118 -15.81 -3.46 -6.15
CA ARG A 118 -16.11 -3.43 -7.59
C ARG A 118 -17.28 -4.33 -7.98
N LEU A 119 -17.37 -5.54 -7.38
CA LEU A 119 -18.36 -6.54 -7.77
C LEU A 119 -19.75 -6.29 -7.16
N GLN A 120 -19.82 -5.75 -5.97
CA GLN A 120 -21.06 -5.62 -5.21
C GLN A 120 -21.29 -4.26 -4.55
N GLY A 121 -20.40 -3.28 -4.82
CA GLY A 121 -20.52 -1.92 -4.28
C GLY A 121 -20.09 -1.78 -2.81
N GLU A 122 -20.00 -2.88 -2.07
CA GLU A 122 -19.57 -2.90 -0.67
C GLU A 122 -18.64 -4.07 -0.37
N ALA A 123 -17.83 -3.95 0.68
CA ALA A 123 -16.95 -5.00 1.17
C ALA A 123 -17.30 -5.33 2.63
N TRP A 124 -17.61 -6.59 2.91
CA TRP A 124 -17.82 -7.07 4.27
C TRP A 124 -16.50 -7.55 4.86
N ALA A 125 -16.20 -7.12 6.08
CA ALA A 125 -14.98 -7.54 6.79
C ALA A 125 -14.84 -9.08 6.87
N SER A 126 -15.97 -9.79 7.03
CA SER A 126 -16.01 -11.25 7.04
C SER A 126 -15.59 -11.86 5.71
N GLN A 127 -16.05 -11.30 4.58
CA GLN A 127 -15.68 -11.77 3.24
C GLN A 127 -14.21 -11.48 2.92
N VAL A 128 -13.70 -10.30 3.29
CA VAL A 128 -12.27 -9.98 3.16
C VAL A 128 -11.45 -10.98 3.98
N ASN A 129 -11.83 -11.21 5.25
CA ASN A 129 -11.15 -12.18 6.11
C ASN A 129 -11.13 -13.59 5.50
N LEU A 130 -12.27 -14.06 4.96
CA LEU A 130 -12.36 -15.38 4.35
C LEU A 130 -11.31 -15.51 3.22
N ARG A 131 -11.26 -14.56 2.28
CA ARG A 131 -10.31 -14.58 1.16
C ARG A 131 -8.85 -14.54 1.61
N ILE A 132 -8.55 -13.75 2.63
CA ILE A 132 -7.17 -13.66 3.15
C ILE A 132 -6.78 -14.95 3.88
N ARG A 133 -7.70 -15.59 4.60
CA ARG A 133 -7.44 -16.87 5.27
C ARG A 133 -7.16 -18.01 4.30
N GLU A 134 -7.83 -18.03 3.14
CA GLU A 134 -7.56 -18.99 2.07
C GLU A 134 -6.10 -18.95 1.60
N HIS A 135 -5.50 -17.77 1.57
CA HIS A 135 -4.12 -17.57 1.12
C HIS A 135 -3.07 -17.66 2.26
N PHE A 136 -3.36 -17.07 3.42
CA PHE A 136 -2.42 -16.95 4.55
C PHE A 136 -2.67 -17.96 5.69
N GLY A 137 -3.72 -18.79 5.57
CA GLY A 137 -4.10 -19.77 6.58
C GLY A 137 -5.02 -19.19 7.68
N ASP A 138 -5.75 -20.09 8.32
CA ASP A 138 -6.73 -19.76 9.36
C ASP A 138 -6.05 -19.61 10.73
N ARG A 139 -5.49 -18.46 10.99
CA ARG A 139 -4.84 -18.10 12.25
C ARG A 139 -5.47 -16.83 12.82
N HIS A 140 -5.71 -16.81 14.11
CA HIS A 140 -6.25 -15.63 14.81
C HIS A 140 -5.44 -14.34 14.53
N PHE A 141 -4.13 -14.47 14.34
CA PHE A 141 -3.26 -13.36 13.99
C PHE A 141 -3.62 -12.76 12.61
N VAL A 142 -3.91 -13.60 11.60
CA VAL A 142 -4.34 -13.17 10.25
C VAL A 142 -5.64 -12.38 10.34
N TYR A 143 -6.64 -12.92 11.03
CA TYR A 143 -7.92 -12.26 11.26
C TYR A 143 -7.77 -10.86 11.88
N ARG A 144 -6.95 -10.74 12.94
CA ARG A 144 -6.69 -9.44 13.58
C ARG A 144 -5.99 -8.48 12.65
N SER A 145 -5.03 -8.95 11.85
CA SER A 145 -4.29 -8.10 10.90
C SER A 145 -5.20 -7.56 9.82
N VAL A 146 -6.12 -8.35 9.27
CA VAL A 146 -7.13 -7.87 8.31
C VAL A 146 -7.96 -6.74 8.93
N ARG A 147 -8.46 -6.90 10.15
CA ARG A 147 -9.22 -5.84 10.84
C ARG A 147 -8.44 -4.55 10.98
N TYR A 148 -7.17 -4.64 11.36
CA TYR A 148 -6.33 -3.45 11.52
C TYR A 148 -6.03 -2.78 10.17
N ASN A 149 -5.81 -3.55 9.10
CA ASN A 149 -5.63 -2.99 7.76
C ASN A 149 -6.88 -2.27 7.27
N LEU A 150 -8.07 -2.88 7.40
CA LEU A 150 -9.35 -2.22 7.08
C LEU A 150 -9.56 -0.93 7.90
N SER A 151 -9.20 -0.95 9.19
CA SER A 151 -9.24 0.25 10.04
C SER A 151 -8.23 1.32 9.59
N THR A 152 -7.06 0.92 9.08
CA THR A 152 -6.08 1.85 8.49
C THR A 152 -6.60 2.44 7.18
N PHE A 153 -7.23 1.64 6.31
CA PHE A 153 -7.83 2.13 5.06
C PHE A 153 -8.98 3.11 5.31
N LEU A 154 -9.78 2.86 6.35
CA LEU A 154 -10.83 3.78 6.79
C LEU A 154 -10.24 5.10 7.31
N ASP A 155 -9.21 5.04 8.16
CA ASP A 155 -8.52 6.21 8.71
C ASP A 155 -7.83 7.04 7.62
N ALA A 156 -7.27 6.37 6.61
CA ALA A 156 -6.65 7.01 5.45
C ALA A 156 -7.68 7.64 4.46
N GLY A 157 -8.96 7.44 4.68
CA GLY A 157 -10.01 7.94 3.80
C GLY A 157 -10.16 7.17 2.48
N ALA A 158 -9.55 5.99 2.36
CA ALA A 158 -9.76 5.09 1.22
C ALA A 158 -11.14 4.44 1.28
N LEU A 159 -11.63 4.18 2.48
CA LEU A 159 -12.93 3.58 2.76
C LEU A 159 -13.80 4.51 3.59
N LYS A 160 -15.10 4.26 3.55
CA LYS A 160 -16.11 4.73 4.51
C LYS A 160 -16.85 3.53 5.10
N THR A 161 -17.44 3.72 6.27
CA THR A 161 -18.36 2.73 6.83
C THR A 161 -19.60 2.62 5.96
N GLY A 162 -20.03 1.39 5.68
CA GLY A 162 -21.28 1.12 4.99
C GLY A 162 -22.49 1.21 5.92
N GLY A 163 -23.67 0.83 5.40
CA GLY A 163 -24.93 0.91 6.13
C GLY A 163 -25.11 -0.11 7.27
N LYS A 164 -24.23 -1.10 7.37
CA LYS A 164 -24.26 -2.14 8.41
C LYS A 164 -22.90 -2.25 9.12
N PRO A 165 -22.86 -2.67 10.41
CA PRO A 165 -21.61 -2.91 11.10
C PRO A 165 -20.71 -3.90 10.33
N GLY A 166 -19.44 -3.58 10.17
CA GLY A 166 -18.47 -4.43 9.47
C GLY A 166 -18.56 -4.37 7.94
N THR A 167 -19.34 -3.44 7.37
CA THR A 167 -19.35 -3.13 5.95
C THR A 167 -18.58 -1.87 5.64
N TYR A 168 -17.97 -1.85 4.46
CA TYR A 168 -17.19 -0.74 3.93
C TYR A 168 -17.61 -0.45 2.50
N ILE A 169 -17.61 0.82 2.14
CA ILE A 169 -17.85 1.32 0.79
C ILE A 169 -16.69 2.19 0.34
N ASN A 170 -16.56 2.40 -0.96
CA ASN A 170 -15.57 3.34 -1.48
C ASN A 170 -15.80 4.73 -0.89
N SER A 171 -14.72 5.40 -0.56
CA SER A 171 -14.74 6.84 -0.27
C SER A 171 -14.69 7.61 -1.58
N LYS A 172 -13.71 8.47 -1.77
CA LYS A 172 -13.45 9.16 -3.02
C LYS A 172 -12.38 8.41 -3.81
N SER A 173 -12.40 8.48 -5.13
CA SER A 173 -11.29 8.05 -5.96
C SER A 173 -10.23 9.15 -6.02
N TYR A 174 -8.97 8.75 -5.90
CA TYR A 174 -7.81 9.65 -6.05
C TYR A 174 -7.23 9.45 -7.45
N ARG A 175 -7.01 10.55 -8.18
CA ARG A 175 -6.38 10.50 -9.49
C ARG A 175 -4.91 10.87 -9.35
N PRO A 176 -3.96 10.00 -9.75
CA PRO A 176 -2.56 10.37 -9.86
C PRO A 176 -2.42 11.55 -10.82
N LYS A 177 -1.52 12.51 -10.50
CA LYS A 177 -1.44 13.80 -11.20
C LYS A 177 -0.37 13.83 -12.30
N SER A 178 0.39 12.74 -12.45
CA SER A 178 1.46 12.66 -13.45
C SER A 178 1.74 11.21 -13.85
N ASP A 179 2.35 11.06 -15.03
CA ASP A 179 2.86 9.78 -15.53
C ASP A 179 3.82 9.11 -14.53
N THR A 180 4.61 9.92 -13.84
CA THR A 180 5.54 9.43 -12.80
C THR A 180 4.80 8.82 -11.62
N GLU A 181 3.72 9.45 -11.13
CA GLU A 181 2.90 8.89 -10.05
C GLU A 181 2.20 7.60 -10.47
N ILE A 182 1.67 7.55 -11.71
CA ILE A 182 1.02 6.36 -12.27
C ILE A 182 2.02 5.21 -12.35
N SER A 183 3.15 5.44 -12.99
CA SER A 183 4.18 4.43 -13.19
C SER A 183 4.76 3.93 -11.85
N TRP A 184 5.03 4.83 -10.91
CA TRP A 184 5.50 4.52 -9.58
C TRP A 184 4.48 3.67 -8.79
N LEU A 185 3.19 3.99 -8.89
CA LEU A 185 2.14 3.22 -8.22
C LEU A 185 2.00 1.81 -8.80
N VAL A 186 2.16 1.66 -10.12
CA VAL A 186 2.21 0.34 -10.78
C VAL A 186 3.45 -0.45 -10.33
N GLU A 187 4.61 0.19 -10.25
CA GLU A 187 5.83 -0.44 -9.73
C GLU A 187 5.65 -0.93 -8.29
N SER A 188 5.02 -0.12 -7.44
CA SER A 188 4.73 -0.52 -6.06
C SER A 188 3.78 -1.73 -5.98
N LEU A 189 2.80 -1.82 -6.89
CA LEU A 189 1.95 -2.99 -7.04
C LEU A 189 2.76 -4.23 -7.45
N LEU A 190 3.66 -4.11 -8.44
CA LEU A 190 4.50 -5.22 -8.90
C LEU A 190 5.40 -5.76 -7.79
N HIS A 191 5.96 -4.88 -6.96
CA HIS A 191 6.74 -5.30 -5.78
C HIS A 191 5.91 -6.09 -4.76
N ALA A 192 4.61 -5.83 -4.69
CA ALA A 192 3.71 -6.49 -3.75
C ALA A 192 3.15 -7.83 -4.22
N GLN A 193 3.31 -8.16 -5.51
CA GLN A 193 2.75 -9.39 -6.07
C GLN A 193 3.61 -10.62 -5.80
N ASP A 194 2.95 -11.77 -5.76
CA ASP A 194 3.60 -13.08 -5.70
C ASP A 194 4.08 -13.54 -7.09
N THR A 195 3.45 -13.03 -8.15
CA THR A 195 3.79 -13.31 -9.54
C THR A 195 4.87 -12.38 -10.05
N THR A 196 5.66 -12.84 -11.02
CA THR A 196 6.72 -12.02 -11.64
C THR A 196 6.16 -11.01 -12.64
N THR A 197 4.98 -11.26 -13.17
CA THR A 197 4.32 -10.41 -14.17
C THR A 197 2.82 -10.29 -13.91
N LEU A 198 2.22 -9.20 -14.39
CA LEU A 198 0.78 -8.95 -14.42
C LEU A 198 0.31 -8.61 -15.84
N PRO A 199 -0.90 -9.03 -16.25
CA PRO A 199 -1.51 -8.56 -17.49
C PRO A 199 -1.76 -7.04 -17.43
N PHE A 200 -1.26 -6.30 -18.43
CA PHE A 200 -1.43 -4.84 -18.49
C PHE A 200 -2.90 -4.41 -18.40
N GLN A 201 -3.78 -5.10 -19.17
CA GLN A 201 -5.20 -4.80 -19.22
C GLN A 201 -5.91 -4.95 -17.86
N GLY A 202 -5.33 -5.76 -16.96
CA GLY A 202 -5.89 -5.99 -15.62
C GLY A 202 -5.52 -4.92 -14.59
N ILE A 203 -4.48 -4.10 -14.85
CA ILE A 203 -3.95 -3.17 -13.86
C ILE A 203 -4.92 -2.05 -13.50
N PRO A 204 -5.60 -1.38 -14.46
CA PRO A 204 -6.52 -0.30 -14.12
C PRO A 204 -7.63 -0.72 -13.16
N GLN A 205 -7.96 -2.01 -13.18
CA GLN A 205 -9.02 -2.59 -12.36
C GLN A 205 -8.47 -3.49 -11.24
N HIS A 206 -7.17 -3.45 -10.97
CA HIS A 206 -6.58 -4.28 -9.93
C HIS A 206 -7.09 -3.86 -8.56
N GLY A 207 -7.61 -4.83 -7.80
CA GLY A 207 -8.27 -4.57 -6.52
C GLY A 207 -7.38 -3.83 -5.51
N ALA A 208 -6.08 -4.06 -5.52
CA ALA A 208 -5.16 -3.36 -4.62
C ALA A 208 -5.03 -1.85 -4.91
N LEU A 209 -5.44 -1.41 -6.10
CA LEU A 209 -5.44 -0.01 -6.52
C LEU A 209 -6.82 0.64 -6.38
N PHE A 210 -7.77 0.04 -5.68
CA PHE A 210 -9.16 0.49 -5.59
C PHE A 210 -9.34 1.96 -5.20
N PRO A 211 -8.46 2.61 -4.41
CA PRO A 211 -8.62 4.03 -4.10
C PRO A 211 -8.24 4.97 -5.25
N PHE A 212 -7.62 4.43 -6.33
CA PHE A 212 -7.06 5.25 -7.41
C PHE A 212 -7.80 5.03 -8.72
N SER A 213 -8.04 6.14 -9.46
CA SER A 213 -8.40 6.07 -10.88
C SER A 213 -7.13 5.97 -11.71
N MET A 214 -7.04 4.91 -12.51
CA MET A 214 -5.90 4.63 -13.40
C MET A 214 -6.26 4.90 -14.88
N GLU A 215 -7.16 5.86 -15.14
CA GLU A 215 -7.66 6.17 -16.49
C GLU A 215 -6.55 6.62 -17.45
N ASP A 216 -5.54 7.32 -16.92
CA ASP A 216 -4.41 7.81 -17.72
C ASP A 216 -3.28 6.78 -17.89
N LEU A 217 -3.47 5.54 -17.38
CA LEU A 217 -2.49 4.48 -17.55
C LEU A 217 -2.39 4.05 -19.01
N SER A 218 -1.19 4.10 -19.55
CA SER A 218 -0.86 3.61 -20.89
C SER A 218 0.49 2.90 -20.89
N VAL A 219 0.73 2.10 -21.91
CA VAL A 219 2.02 1.41 -22.10
C VAL A 219 3.17 2.43 -22.15
N SER A 220 2.96 3.56 -22.84
CA SER A 220 3.96 4.62 -22.98
C SER A 220 4.32 5.28 -21.64
N VAL A 221 3.40 5.31 -20.66
CA VAL A 221 3.68 5.77 -19.30
C VAL A 221 4.61 4.80 -18.58
N LEU A 222 4.37 3.51 -18.72
CA LEU A 222 5.17 2.48 -18.05
C LEU A 222 6.57 2.32 -18.65
N THR A 223 6.73 2.46 -19.97
CA THR A 223 8.03 2.35 -20.65
C THR A 223 9.04 3.45 -20.23
N ARG A 224 8.57 4.55 -19.62
CA ARG A 224 9.43 5.59 -19.08
C ARG A 224 10.07 5.21 -17.74
N ASN A 225 9.55 4.18 -17.09
CA ASN A 225 10.15 3.68 -15.85
C ASN A 225 11.17 2.57 -16.19
N PRO A 226 12.48 2.79 -15.98
CA PRO A 226 13.52 1.83 -16.37
C PRO A 226 13.48 0.53 -15.55
N ARG A 227 12.70 0.47 -14.48
CA ARG A 227 12.53 -0.73 -13.65
C ARG A 227 11.31 -1.55 -14.03
N ILE A 228 10.49 -1.09 -14.97
CA ILE A 228 9.34 -1.83 -15.50
C ILE A 228 9.70 -2.38 -16.89
N GLU A 229 9.51 -3.66 -17.06
CA GLU A 229 9.68 -4.35 -18.33
C GLU A 229 8.33 -4.82 -18.86
N ILE A 230 8.14 -4.69 -20.19
CA ILE A 230 6.91 -5.06 -20.88
C ILE A 230 7.20 -6.23 -21.82
N PHE A 231 6.49 -7.33 -21.60
CA PHE A 231 6.59 -8.55 -22.40
C PHE A 231 5.37 -8.69 -23.27
N ARG A 232 5.56 -9.10 -24.51
CA ARG A 232 4.46 -9.53 -25.38
C ARG A 232 4.18 -11.01 -25.14
N HIS A 233 2.94 -11.35 -24.85
CA HIS A 233 2.49 -12.72 -24.69
C HIS A 233 1.38 -12.99 -25.72
N GLY A 234 1.66 -13.82 -26.72
CA GLY A 234 0.73 -14.04 -27.84
C GLY A 234 0.51 -12.81 -28.73
N MET A 235 -0.61 -12.77 -29.47
CA MET A 235 -0.88 -11.72 -30.43
C MET A 235 -1.41 -10.41 -29.83
N ASN A 236 -2.10 -10.44 -28.68
CA ASN A 236 -2.81 -9.27 -28.13
C ASN A 236 -2.60 -9.06 -26.62
N GLU A 237 -1.78 -9.85 -25.94
CA GLU A 237 -1.59 -9.72 -24.51
C GLU A 237 -0.21 -9.11 -24.19
N GLN A 238 -0.23 -8.09 -23.33
CA GLN A 238 0.97 -7.47 -22.78
C GLN A 238 1.05 -7.80 -21.29
N LEU A 239 2.18 -8.33 -20.88
CA LEU A 239 2.52 -8.56 -19.49
C LEU A 239 3.51 -7.51 -19.04
N ILE A 240 3.39 -7.05 -17.82
CA ILE A 240 4.35 -6.15 -17.20
C ILE A 240 4.99 -6.81 -15.99
N GLY A 241 6.26 -6.54 -15.79
CA GLY A 241 7.04 -7.06 -14.67
C GLY A 241 8.13 -6.09 -14.26
N LEU A 242 8.84 -6.43 -13.20
CA LEU A 242 10.03 -5.69 -12.79
C LEU A 242 11.26 -6.25 -13.50
N VAL A 243 12.13 -5.35 -13.95
CA VAL A 243 13.48 -5.71 -14.44
C VAL A 243 14.23 -6.44 -13.32
N LYS A 244 14.90 -7.53 -13.68
CA LYS A 244 15.66 -8.36 -12.73
C LYS A 244 17.04 -7.78 -12.40
#